data_3d6a80ce695e52740c2c306d90681d51
#
_entry.id   3d6a80ce695e52740c2c306d90681d51
#
_cell.length_a   1.000
_cell.length_b   1.000
_cell.length_c   1.000
_cell.angle_alpha   90.00
_cell.angle_beta   90.00
_cell.angle_gamma   90.00
#
_symmetry.space_group_name_H-M   'P 1'
#
loop_
_entity.id
_entity.type
_entity.pdbx_description
1 polymer ?
#
loop_
_entity_poly.entity_id
_entity_poly.type
_entity_poly.pdbx_seq_one_letter_code
_entity_poly.pdbx_strand_id
1 'polypeptide(L)'
;MTNGMKTVLATTVALSAATLFAGWEDEAWRFARTTVYCPKTKLVYDYRVGTGENALVGCLPTPKEIRANFPVVTGWSTGMEDSVLSGTTLLLAAMARYDRLGEPETLDFLHDLFDGLCHCCEYAKVPGFLARSICPADGRSHYINSSRDQYTLYVYAFWQYYRWPKATEAERARIRKILVDIARYAEKCVTPENNYSLLREDGGNAFVCKMWTATPCVDCNPKGTLADYGEIHPHETLRLPEIYAAAHAVSGDRHWREMELKYADPGIEMSNGPIRQRMLGYALYQMQISVNLLYKVGHQ
;
A
#
# COMPACT_ATOMS: atom_id res chain seq x y z
N MET A 1 10.02 -5.29 51.97
CA MET A 1 9.58 -4.20 51.07
C MET A 1 8.07 -4.12 51.15
N THR A 2 7.55 -2.99 51.58
CA THR A 2 6.11 -2.76 51.74
C THR A 2 5.40 -2.65 50.39
N ASN A 3 4.12 -2.99 50.32
CA ASN A 3 3.32 -2.96 49.08
C ASN A 3 3.38 -1.59 48.38
N GLY A 4 3.48 -0.50 49.15
CA GLY A 4 3.63 0.86 48.60
C GLY A 4 4.92 1.09 47.81
N MET A 5 6.03 0.49 48.21
CA MET A 5 7.32 0.62 47.51
C MET A 5 7.35 -0.17 46.19
N LYS A 6 6.63 -1.28 46.10
CA LYS A 6 6.47 -2.06 44.85
C LYS A 6 5.59 -1.31 43.83
N THR A 7 4.53 -0.65 44.28
CA THR A 7 3.64 0.15 43.43
C THR A 7 4.37 1.37 42.86
N VAL A 8 5.12 2.11 43.70
CA VAL A 8 5.90 3.26 43.22
C VAL A 8 6.98 2.85 42.22
N LEU A 9 7.68 1.74 42.47
CA LEU A 9 8.70 1.23 41.52
C LEU A 9 8.09 0.82 40.17
N ALA A 10 6.97 0.11 40.20
CA ALA A 10 6.26 -0.31 38.98
C ALA A 10 5.74 0.91 38.18
N THR A 11 5.19 1.91 38.84
CA THR A 11 4.72 3.14 38.20
C THR A 11 5.87 3.95 37.60
N THR A 12 7.01 4.04 38.29
CA THR A 12 8.20 4.76 37.79
C THR A 12 8.82 4.06 36.59
N VAL A 13 8.89 2.72 36.59
CA VAL A 13 9.39 1.94 35.45
C VAL A 13 8.45 2.06 34.26
N ALA A 14 7.14 2.01 34.47
CA ALA A 14 6.15 2.18 33.40
C ALA A 14 6.19 3.60 32.79
N LEU A 15 6.33 4.64 33.61
CA LEU A 15 6.49 6.02 33.17
C LEU A 15 7.80 6.23 32.40
N SER A 16 8.91 5.66 32.87
CA SER A 16 10.21 5.73 32.18
C SER A 16 10.20 5.00 30.84
N ALA A 17 9.56 3.84 30.76
CA ALA A 17 9.40 3.11 29.51
C ALA A 17 8.50 3.89 28.52
N ALA A 18 7.37 4.42 28.99
CA ALA A 18 6.49 5.23 28.14
C ALA A 18 7.19 6.48 27.58
N THR A 19 8.04 7.14 28.37
CA THR A 19 8.81 8.32 27.94
C THR A 19 9.89 7.96 26.93
N LEU A 20 10.55 6.83 27.10
CA LEU A 20 11.54 6.32 26.14
C LEU A 20 10.88 5.97 24.79
N PHE A 21 9.74 5.27 24.81
CA PHE A 21 9.01 4.92 23.59
C PHE A 21 8.46 6.16 22.87
N ALA A 22 7.97 7.16 23.60
CA ALA A 22 7.50 8.43 23.03
C ALA A 22 8.63 9.15 22.28
N GLY A 23 9.83 9.18 22.81
CA GLY A 23 10.99 9.81 22.15
C GLY A 23 11.37 9.14 20.84
N TRP A 24 11.31 7.82 20.76
CA TRP A 24 11.61 7.06 19.53
C TRP A 24 10.53 7.25 18.45
N GLU A 25 9.26 7.31 18.86
CA GLU A 25 8.16 7.57 17.92
C GLU A 25 8.30 8.96 17.28
N ASP A 26 8.57 9.99 18.09
CA ASP A 26 8.75 11.35 17.58
C ASP A 26 9.99 11.48 16.69
N GLU A 27 11.07 10.77 17.01
CA GLU A 27 12.25 10.73 16.17
C GLU A 27 11.97 10.03 14.81
N ALA A 28 11.29 8.88 14.82
CA ALA A 28 10.89 8.17 13.61
C ALA A 28 9.92 9.03 12.76
N TRP A 29 8.98 9.69 13.40
CA TRP A 29 8.05 10.62 12.75
C TRP A 29 8.79 11.80 12.10
N ARG A 30 9.68 12.44 12.84
CA ARG A 30 10.52 13.52 12.31
C ARG A 30 11.38 13.03 11.15
N PHE A 31 12.02 11.86 11.27
CA PHE A 31 12.83 11.27 10.22
C PHE A 31 12.01 11.04 8.93
N ALA A 32 10.83 10.45 9.03
CA ALA A 32 9.96 10.22 7.88
C ALA A 32 9.65 11.52 7.14
N ARG A 33 9.28 12.59 7.88
CA ARG A 33 8.92 13.89 7.30
C ARG A 33 10.08 14.69 6.72
N THR A 34 11.29 14.53 7.26
CA THR A 34 12.44 15.38 6.87
C THR A 34 13.46 14.67 6.01
N THR A 35 13.44 13.35 5.96
CA THR A 35 14.53 12.58 5.32
C THR A 35 14.06 11.83 4.06
N VAL A 36 12.92 11.15 4.13
CA VAL A 36 12.43 10.35 2.99
C VAL A 36 11.24 10.98 2.25
N TYR A 37 10.62 11.98 2.83
CA TYR A 37 9.51 12.71 2.22
C TYR A 37 10.02 13.80 1.27
N CYS A 38 9.40 13.90 0.08
CA CYS A 38 9.63 14.96 -0.88
C CYS A 38 8.42 15.91 -0.96
N PRO A 39 8.54 17.16 -0.54
CA PRO A 39 7.42 18.12 -0.56
C PRO A 39 6.86 18.39 -1.96
N LYS A 40 7.68 18.26 -3.01
CA LYS A 40 7.24 18.53 -4.39
C LYS A 40 6.25 17.48 -4.91
N THR A 41 6.47 16.21 -4.64
CA THR A 41 5.60 15.11 -5.05
C THR A 41 4.64 14.68 -3.94
N LYS A 42 4.87 15.15 -2.71
CA LYS A 42 4.12 14.76 -1.51
C LYS A 42 4.18 13.26 -1.22
N LEU A 43 5.26 12.60 -1.62
CA LEU A 43 5.51 11.17 -1.45
C LEU A 43 6.76 10.92 -0.63
N VAL A 44 6.86 9.71 -0.08
CA VAL A 44 8.07 9.17 0.52
C VAL A 44 8.80 8.27 -0.47
N TYR A 45 10.12 8.16 -0.33
CA TYR A 45 10.98 7.40 -1.24
C TYR A 45 11.85 6.43 -0.45
N ASP A 46 12.40 5.45 -1.14
CA ASP A 46 13.29 4.45 -0.54
C ASP A 46 14.67 5.03 -0.19
N TYR A 47 15.01 6.18 -0.77
CA TYR A 47 16.23 6.93 -0.48
C TYR A 47 15.93 8.22 0.30
N ARG A 48 16.98 8.81 0.87
CA ARG A 48 16.92 10.13 1.51
C ARG A 48 16.73 11.20 0.44
N VAL A 49 15.54 11.76 0.36
CA VAL A 49 15.19 12.79 -0.64
C VAL A 49 14.85 14.15 -0.04
N GLY A 50 14.86 14.24 1.29
CA GLY A 50 14.62 15.49 2.02
C GLY A 50 15.73 16.54 1.81
N THR A 51 15.56 17.71 2.44
CA THR A 51 16.42 18.90 2.26
C THR A 51 17.75 18.87 3.05
N GLY A 52 18.08 17.76 3.71
CA GLY A 52 19.31 17.64 4.52
C GLY A 52 20.57 17.48 3.67
N GLU A 53 21.73 17.64 4.29
CA GLU A 53 23.06 17.54 3.66
C GLU A 53 23.31 16.22 2.90
N ASN A 54 22.60 15.16 3.26
CA ASN A 54 22.70 13.84 2.64
C ASN A 54 21.49 13.51 1.73
N ALA A 55 20.78 14.50 1.22
CA ALA A 55 19.67 14.27 0.30
C ALA A 55 20.14 13.63 -1.01
N LEU A 56 19.48 12.54 -1.41
CA LEU A 56 19.82 11.75 -2.59
C LEU A 56 18.82 11.93 -3.74
N VAL A 57 18.06 13.03 -3.74
CA VAL A 57 17.10 13.31 -4.80
C VAL A 57 17.72 13.29 -6.21
N GLY A 58 18.97 13.73 -6.32
CA GLY A 58 19.74 13.67 -7.57
C GLY A 58 20.19 12.26 -8.00
N CYS A 59 20.04 11.27 -7.13
CA CYS A 59 20.33 9.86 -7.42
C CYS A 59 19.08 9.11 -7.94
N LEU A 60 17.90 9.73 -7.87
CA LEU A 60 16.68 9.13 -8.41
C LEU A 60 16.66 9.23 -9.94
N PRO A 61 15.97 8.31 -10.62
CA PRO A 61 15.85 8.31 -12.07
C PRO A 61 15.31 9.62 -12.63
N THR A 62 15.88 10.05 -13.72
CA THR A 62 15.40 11.20 -14.47
C THR A 62 14.11 10.85 -15.24
N PRO A 63 13.29 11.84 -15.62
CA PRO A 63 12.11 11.60 -16.45
C PRO A 63 12.42 10.91 -17.78
N LYS A 64 13.63 11.11 -18.34
CA LYS A 64 14.07 10.45 -19.57
C LYS A 64 14.32 8.95 -19.33
N GLU A 65 15.00 8.61 -18.26
CA GLU A 65 15.28 7.21 -17.88
C GLU A 65 13.95 6.46 -17.58
N ILE A 66 13.06 7.09 -16.83
CA ILE A 66 11.75 6.51 -16.50
C ILE A 66 10.96 6.21 -17.78
N ARG A 67 10.86 7.18 -18.70
CA ARG A 67 10.18 6.96 -20.00
C ARG A 67 10.84 5.91 -20.87
N ALA A 68 12.13 5.68 -20.70
CA ALA A 68 12.87 4.61 -21.34
C ALA A 68 12.77 3.25 -20.59
N ASN A 69 12.05 3.19 -19.48
CA ASN A 69 11.98 2.04 -18.57
C ASN A 69 13.36 1.58 -18.08
N PHE A 70 14.28 2.52 -17.87
CA PHE A 70 15.65 2.26 -17.43
C PHE A 70 15.79 2.52 -15.91
N PRO A 71 16.52 1.69 -15.15
CA PRO A 71 17.22 0.47 -15.59
C PRO A 71 16.29 -0.72 -15.83
N VAL A 72 15.07 -0.67 -15.28
CA VAL A 72 14.08 -1.75 -15.39
C VAL A 72 12.66 -1.18 -15.30
N VAL A 73 11.72 -1.79 -16.00
CA VAL A 73 10.33 -1.35 -16.12
C VAL A 73 9.58 -1.23 -14.78
N THR A 74 10.05 -1.95 -13.75
CA THR A 74 9.47 -1.96 -12.40
C THR A 74 9.96 -0.81 -11.52
N GLY A 75 11.06 -0.15 -11.88
CA GLY A 75 11.74 0.81 -11.03
C GLY A 75 12.49 0.19 -9.84
N TRP A 76 12.71 -1.12 -9.82
CA TRP A 76 13.42 -1.78 -8.72
C TRP A 76 14.83 -1.25 -8.54
N SER A 77 15.24 -1.09 -7.30
CA SER A 77 16.56 -0.57 -6.87
C SER A 77 16.87 0.85 -7.36
N THR A 78 15.84 1.63 -7.70
CA THR A 78 16.01 3.01 -8.17
C THR A 78 15.72 4.08 -7.11
N GLY A 79 15.23 3.67 -5.94
CA GLY A 79 14.72 4.59 -4.91
C GLY A 79 13.27 5.06 -5.17
N MET A 80 12.67 4.67 -6.30
CA MET A 80 11.26 4.91 -6.66
C MET A 80 10.44 3.63 -6.65
N GLU A 81 10.84 2.65 -5.86
CA GLU A 81 10.27 1.32 -5.86
C GLU A 81 8.98 1.24 -5.04
N ASP A 82 8.98 1.78 -3.81
CA ASP A 82 7.94 1.51 -2.82
C ASP A 82 7.32 2.78 -2.21
N SER A 83 7.31 3.90 -2.96
CA SER A 83 6.71 5.15 -2.47
C SER A 83 5.23 5.00 -2.08
N VAL A 84 4.46 4.21 -2.82
CA VAL A 84 3.05 3.94 -2.48
C VAL A 84 2.95 3.06 -1.24
N LEU A 85 3.74 2.00 -1.16
CA LEU A 85 3.73 1.06 -0.03
C LEU A 85 4.12 1.76 1.28
N SER A 86 5.24 2.48 1.25
CA SER A 86 5.74 3.24 2.39
C SER A 86 4.84 4.43 2.74
N GLY A 87 4.34 5.14 1.71
CA GLY A 87 3.45 6.27 1.86
C GLY A 87 2.09 5.90 2.47
N THR A 88 1.48 4.80 2.05
CA THR A 88 0.22 4.33 2.63
C THR A 88 0.37 3.86 4.07
N THR A 89 1.50 3.23 4.41
CA THR A 89 1.82 2.88 5.79
C THR A 89 1.98 4.14 6.65
N LEU A 90 2.67 5.14 6.12
CA LEU A 90 2.84 6.43 6.82
C LEU A 90 1.52 7.20 6.93
N LEU A 91 0.63 7.11 5.94
CA LEU A 91 -0.72 7.71 6.00
C LEU A 91 -1.53 7.13 7.16
N LEU A 92 -1.54 5.82 7.32
CA LEU A 92 -2.21 5.16 8.45
C LEU A 92 -1.58 5.56 9.81
N ALA A 93 -0.26 5.66 9.87
CA ALA A 93 0.45 6.13 11.06
C ALA A 93 0.12 7.60 11.38
N ALA A 94 0.02 8.46 10.36
CA ALA A 94 -0.37 9.86 10.51
C ALA A 94 -1.80 10.00 11.05
N MET A 95 -2.74 9.20 10.56
CA MET A 95 -4.11 9.16 11.08
C MET A 95 -4.13 8.80 12.57
N ALA A 96 -3.45 7.71 12.93
CA ALA A 96 -3.38 7.26 14.33
C ALA A 96 -2.69 8.30 15.24
N ARG A 97 -1.62 8.94 14.74
CA ARG A 97 -0.94 10.01 15.48
C ARG A 97 -1.85 11.22 15.68
N TYR A 98 -2.53 11.67 14.63
CA TYR A 98 -3.47 12.79 14.75
C TYR A 98 -4.63 12.50 15.69
N ASP A 99 -5.21 11.31 15.62
CA ASP A 99 -6.30 10.89 16.52
C ASP A 99 -5.86 10.89 18.00
N ARG A 100 -4.57 10.62 18.27
CA ARG A 100 -4.01 10.61 19.62
C ARG A 100 -3.57 11.99 20.10
N LEU A 101 -2.92 12.79 19.26
CA LEU A 101 -2.25 14.02 19.68
C LEU A 101 -2.98 15.30 19.27
N GLY A 102 -3.80 15.25 18.20
CA GLY A 102 -4.54 16.40 17.68
C GLY A 102 -3.64 17.51 17.09
N GLU A 103 -2.40 17.20 16.73
CA GLU A 103 -1.42 18.15 16.19
C GLU A 103 -1.82 18.67 14.81
N PRO A 104 -2.08 19.98 14.60
CA PRO A 104 -2.48 20.51 13.29
C PRO A 104 -1.48 20.19 12.18
N GLU A 105 -0.18 20.26 12.46
CA GLU A 105 0.88 19.94 11.49
C GLU A 105 0.91 18.47 11.07
N THR A 106 0.39 17.57 11.90
CA THR A 106 0.20 16.16 11.54
C THR A 106 -0.95 16.03 10.55
N LEU A 107 -2.02 16.80 10.73
CA LEU A 107 -3.16 16.83 9.81
C LEU A 107 -2.76 17.41 8.44
N ASP A 108 -2.03 18.53 8.43
CA ASP A 108 -1.54 19.16 7.20
C ASP A 108 -0.65 18.19 6.39
N PHE A 109 0.28 17.53 7.09
CA PHE A 109 1.15 16.51 6.47
C PHE A 109 0.35 15.32 5.93
N LEU A 110 -0.68 14.88 6.65
CA LEU A 110 -1.57 13.80 6.25
C LEU A 110 -2.30 14.14 4.93
N HIS A 111 -2.86 15.36 4.83
CA HIS A 111 -3.52 15.82 3.60
C HIS A 111 -2.53 15.91 2.43
N ASP A 112 -1.32 16.40 2.67
CA ASP A 112 -0.26 16.44 1.66
C ASP A 112 0.11 15.04 1.17
N LEU A 113 0.33 14.09 2.09
CA LEU A 113 0.67 12.72 1.75
C LEU A 113 -0.47 12.01 1.00
N PHE A 114 -1.73 12.22 1.43
CA PHE A 114 -2.91 11.75 0.72
C PHE A 114 -2.97 12.27 -0.71
N ASP A 115 -2.71 13.56 -0.90
CA ASP A 115 -2.70 14.18 -2.24
C ASP A 115 -1.62 13.56 -3.14
N GLY A 116 -0.40 13.38 -2.63
CA GLY A 116 0.70 12.72 -3.36
C GLY A 116 0.35 11.26 -3.74
N LEU A 117 -0.27 10.53 -2.84
CA LEU A 117 -0.71 9.16 -3.10
C LEU A 117 -1.83 9.10 -4.14
N CYS A 118 -2.76 10.07 -4.16
CA CYS A 118 -3.76 10.17 -5.22
C CYS A 118 -3.12 10.37 -6.60
N HIS A 119 -2.07 11.18 -6.70
CA HIS A 119 -1.35 11.42 -7.95
C HIS A 119 -0.78 10.14 -8.57
N CYS A 120 -0.45 9.12 -7.77
CA CYS A 120 0.01 7.81 -8.27
C CYS A 120 -1.04 7.08 -9.14
N CYS A 121 -2.33 7.37 -8.95
CA CYS A 121 -3.40 6.89 -9.84
C CYS A 121 -3.78 7.92 -10.90
N GLU A 122 -3.84 9.20 -10.53
CA GLU A 122 -4.40 10.26 -11.38
C GLU A 122 -3.50 10.67 -12.54
N TYR A 123 -2.16 10.51 -12.38
CA TYR A 123 -1.21 10.81 -13.46
C TYR A 123 -1.04 9.65 -14.43
N ALA A 124 -1.54 8.46 -14.08
CA ALA A 124 -1.58 7.33 -14.97
C ALA A 124 -2.53 7.58 -16.16
N LYS A 125 -2.15 7.06 -17.32
CA LYS A 125 -2.96 7.17 -18.55
C LYS A 125 -4.15 6.23 -18.56
N VAL A 126 -4.05 5.16 -17.78
CA VAL A 126 -5.08 4.12 -17.68
C VAL A 126 -5.78 4.25 -16.32
N PRO A 127 -7.08 4.57 -16.28
CA PRO A 127 -7.83 4.63 -15.02
C PRO A 127 -7.70 3.33 -14.24
N GLY A 128 -7.37 3.44 -12.95
CA GLY A 128 -7.17 2.31 -12.06
C GLY A 128 -5.77 1.70 -12.08
N PHE A 129 -4.90 2.11 -13.02
CA PHE A 129 -3.47 1.80 -12.89
C PHE A 129 -2.87 2.60 -11.72
N LEU A 130 -2.06 1.93 -10.91
CA LEU A 130 -1.39 2.50 -9.74
C LEU A 130 0.12 2.55 -10.01
N ALA A 131 0.66 3.74 -10.26
CA ALA A 131 2.10 3.95 -10.33
C ALA A 131 2.74 3.72 -8.95
N ARG A 132 3.91 3.11 -8.91
CA ARG A 132 4.64 2.82 -7.65
C ARG A 132 5.20 4.10 -7.00
N SER A 133 5.53 5.10 -7.83
CA SER A 133 6.12 6.36 -7.41
C SER A 133 6.00 7.41 -8.52
N ILE A 134 6.25 8.68 -8.19
CA ILE A 134 6.30 9.81 -9.12
C ILE A 134 7.68 10.43 -9.09
N CYS A 135 8.26 10.76 -10.25
CA CYS A 135 9.58 11.37 -10.35
C CYS A 135 9.62 12.77 -9.73
N PRO A 136 10.50 13.04 -8.76
CA PRO A 136 10.58 14.38 -8.15
C PRO A 136 11.07 15.45 -9.11
N ALA A 137 11.82 15.09 -10.17
CA ALA A 137 12.37 16.07 -11.09
C ALA A 137 11.28 16.82 -11.87
N ASP A 138 10.29 16.10 -12.42
CA ASP A 138 9.17 16.72 -13.15
C ASP A 138 7.84 16.69 -12.40
N GLY A 139 7.75 15.94 -11.29
CA GLY A 139 6.53 15.77 -10.49
C GLY A 139 5.44 14.94 -11.19
N ARG A 140 5.76 14.15 -12.22
CA ARG A 140 4.76 13.44 -13.02
C ARG A 140 5.19 12.10 -13.61
N SER A 141 6.43 11.97 -14.09
CA SER A 141 6.90 10.72 -14.71
C SER A 141 6.91 9.57 -13.72
N HIS A 142 6.48 8.40 -14.17
CA HIS A 142 6.43 7.17 -13.39
C HIS A 142 6.74 5.96 -14.27
N TYR A 143 7.16 4.86 -13.66
CA TYR A 143 7.34 3.58 -14.35
C TYR A 143 5.98 2.94 -14.65
N ILE A 144 5.90 2.23 -15.77
CA ILE A 144 4.66 1.65 -16.30
C ILE A 144 4.27 0.31 -15.68
N ASN A 145 5.08 -0.25 -14.78
CA ASN A 145 4.75 -1.47 -14.04
C ASN A 145 4.39 -1.14 -12.60
N SER A 146 3.47 -1.89 -12.03
CA SER A 146 3.11 -1.83 -10.62
C SER A 146 3.45 -3.16 -9.92
N SER A 147 2.85 -3.43 -8.76
CA SER A 147 2.86 -4.74 -8.13
C SER A 147 1.61 -4.96 -7.28
N ARG A 148 1.25 -6.23 -7.04
CA ARG A 148 0.13 -6.59 -6.16
C ARG A 148 0.26 -6.00 -4.76
N ASP A 149 1.49 -5.84 -4.28
CA ASP A 149 1.79 -5.29 -2.96
C ASP A 149 1.37 -3.82 -2.83
N GLN A 150 1.64 -3.04 -3.87
CA GLN A 150 1.23 -1.63 -3.91
C GLN A 150 -0.30 -1.52 -3.85
N TYR A 151 -1.02 -2.31 -4.66
CA TYR A 151 -2.49 -2.29 -4.69
C TYR A 151 -3.10 -2.69 -3.34
N THR A 152 -2.60 -3.76 -2.71
CA THR A 152 -3.12 -4.24 -1.42
C THR A 152 -3.08 -3.15 -0.36
N LEU A 153 -1.90 -2.59 -0.11
CA LEU A 153 -1.74 -1.54 0.90
C LEU A 153 -2.48 -0.25 0.56
N TYR A 154 -2.47 0.13 -0.73
CA TYR A 154 -3.16 1.33 -1.19
C TYR A 154 -4.68 1.23 -0.99
N VAL A 155 -5.28 0.14 -1.42
CA VAL A 155 -6.72 -0.10 -1.29
C VAL A 155 -7.13 -0.09 0.18
N TYR A 156 -6.37 -0.79 1.03
CA TYR A 156 -6.64 -0.81 2.46
C TYR A 156 -6.54 0.57 3.11
N ALA A 157 -5.46 1.30 2.85
CA ALA A 157 -5.23 2.61 3.46
C ALA A 157 -6.29 3.64 3.02
N PHE A 158 -6.63 3.64 1.72
CA PHE A 158 -7.65 4.53 1.18
C PHE A 158 -9.05 4.20 1.70
N TRP A 159 -9.38 2.92 1.85
CA TRP A 159 -10.61 2.51 2.48
C TRP A 159 -10.68 2.92 3.95
N GLN A 160 -9.59 2.79 4.71
CA GLN A 160 -9.50 3.26 6.09
C GLN A 160 -9.67 4.79 6.16
N TYR A 161 -8.98 5.53 5.28
CA TYR A 161 -9.08 6.98 5.21
C TYR A 161 -10.50 7.44 4.84
N TYR A 162 -11.16 6.79 3.89
CA TYR A 162 -12.56 7.05 3.53
C TYR A 162 -13.50 6.99 4.74
N ARG A 163 -13.25 6.07 5.66
CA ARG A 163 -14.04 5.87 6.88
C ARG A 163 -13.62 6.78 8.03
N TRP A 164 -12.48 7.40 7.92
CA TRP A 164 -11.95 8.24 8.99
C TRP A 164 -12.82 9.47 9.20
N PRO A 165 -13.23 9.79 10.47
CA PRO A 165 -14.19 10.88 10.72
C PRO A 165 -13.69 12.26 10.30
N LYS A 166 -12.37 12.44 10.11
CA LYS A 166 -11.77 13.71 9.70
C LYS A 166 -11.59 13.84 8.18
N ALA A 167 -11.82 12.77 7.41
CA ALA A 167 -11.81 12.87 5.96
C ALA A 167 -12.94 13.80 5.47
N THR A 168 -12.61 14.70 4.57
CA THR A 168 -13.57 15.63 3.95
C THR A 168 -14.44 14.91 2.90
N GLU A 169 -15.58 15.48 2.54
CA GLU A 169 -16.41 14.93 1.47
C GLU A 169 -15.71 14.97 0.11
N ALA A 170 -14.88 15.97 -0.14
CA ALA A 170 -14.07 16.04 -1.37
C ALA A 170 -13.06 14.89 -1.45
N GLU A 171 -12.38 14.58 -0.34
CA GLU A 171 -11.46 13.44 -0.26
C GLU A 171 -12.20 12.11 -0.39
N ARG A 172 -13.34 11.94 0.27
CA ARG A 172 -14.17 10.75 0.10
C ARG A 172 -14.62 10.56 -1.34
N ALA A 173 -15.02 11.61 -2.03
CA ALA A 173 -15.38 11.54 -3.43
C ALA A 173 -14.18 11.13 -4.32
N ARG A 174 -12.98 11.65 -4.04
CA ARG A 174 -11.74 11.31 -4.73
C ARG A 174 -11.36 9.85 -4.47
N ILE A 175 -11.41 9.39 -3.22
CA ILE A 175 -11.16 7.99 -2.84
C ILE A 175 -12.15 7.05 -3.53
N ARG A 176 -13.44 7.38 -3.49
CA ARG A 176 -14.48 6.57 -4.15
C ARG A 176 -14.17 6.40 -5.64
N LYS A 177 -13.84 7.48 -6.33
CA LYS A 177 -13.46 7.41 -7.74
C LYS A 177 -12.26 6.49 -7.95
N ILE A 178 -11.18 6.67 -7.20
CA ILE A 178 -9.93 5.91 -7.33
C ILE A 178 -10.18 4.41 -7.06
N LEU A 179 -10.84 4.05 -5.97
CA LEU A 179 -11.08 2.65 -5.61
C LEU A 179 -12.00 1.94 -6.62
N VAL A 180 -13.00 2.64 -7.13
CA VAL A 180 -13.86 2.10 -8.19
C VAL A 180 -13.11 1.95 -9.51
N ASP A 181 -12.23 2.89 -9.87
CA ASP A 181 -11.40 2.76 -11.07
C ASP A 181 -10.41 1.60 -10.95
N ILE A 182 -9.81 1.38 -9.78
CA ILE A 182 -8.95 0.22 -9.49
C ILE A 182 -9.76 -1.09 -9.63
N ALA A 183 -10.98 -1.15 -9.12
CA ALA A 183 -11.83 -2.33 -9.24
C ALA A 183 -12.19 -2.64 -10.70
N ARG A 184 -12.53 -1.63 -11.50
CA ARG A 184 -12.77 -1.79 -12.95
C ARG A 184 -11.53 -2.26 -13.69
N TYR A 185 -10.38 -1.73 -13.32
CA TYR A 185 -9.10 -2.14 -13.90
C TYR A 185 -8.77 -3.59 -13.55
N ALA A 186 -8.99 -3.99 -12.29
CA ALA A 186 -8.81 -5.37 -11.86
C ALA A 186 -9.79 -6.31 -12.59
N GLU A 187 -11.07 -5.98 -12.70
CA GLU A 187 -12.07 -6.77 -13.42
C GLU A 187 -11.69 -6.98 -14.90
N LYS A 188 -11.19 -5.90 -15.54
CA LYS A 188 -10.76 -5.96 -16.95
C LYS A 188 -9.51 -6.80 -17.16
N CYS A 189 -8.55 -6.73 -16.23
CA CYS A 189 -7.21 -7.31 -16.42
C CYS A 189 -7.07 -8.70 -15.83
N VAL A 190 -7.71 -8.99 -14.68
CA VAL A 190 -7.52 -10.24 -13.93
C VAL A 190 -8.41 -11.34 -14.54
N THR A 191 -8.02 -11.81 -15.70
CA THR A 191 -8.74 -12.84 -16.49
C THR A 191 -7.82 -14.03 -16.78
N PRO A 192 -8.36 -15.19 -17.17
CA PRO A 192 -7.54 -16.35 -17.57
C PRO A 192 -6.56 -16.02 -18.69
N GLU A 193 -6.95 -15.19 -19.65
CA GLU A 193 -6.15 -14.81 -20.83
C GLU A 193 -4.90 -14.01 -20.39
N ASN A 194 -4.99 -13.26 -19.30
CA ASN A 194 -3.90 -12.50 -18.70
C ASN A 194 -3.24 -13.26 -17.53
N ASN A 195 -3.41 -14.57 -17.43
CA ASN A 195 -2.92 -15.37 -16.31
C ASN A 195 -3.32 -14.78 -14.93
N TYR A 196 -4.53 -14.22 -14.83
CA TYR A 196 -5.07 -13.57 -13.64
C TYR A 196 -4.19 -12.45 -13.07
N SER A 197 -3.45 -11.76 -13.93
CA SER A 197 -2.57 -10.64 -13.56
C SER A 197 -3.18 -9.29 -13.95
N LEU A 198 -2.89 -8.26 -13.17
CA LEU A 198 -2.99 -6.89 -13.65
C LEU A 198 -1.97 -6.69 -14.79
N LEU A 199 -2.22 -5.72 -15.65
CA LEU A 199 -1.32 -5.40 -16.77
C LEU A 199 -0.43 -4.19 -16.41
N ARG A 200 0.56 -3.93 -17.25
CA ARG A 200 1.27 -2.66 -17.23
C ARG A 200 0.40 -1.55 -17.83
N GLU A 201 0.77 -0.30 -17.58
CA GLU A 201 0.06 0.85 -18.14
C GLU A 201 -0.02 0.85 -19.67
N ASP A 202 0.99 0.26 -20.34
CA ASP A 202 1.03 0.10 -21.81
C ASP A 202 0.24 -1.12 -22.32
N GLY A 203 -0.43 -1.85 -21.41
CA GLY A 203 -1.19 -3.07 -21.74
C GLY A 203 -0.34 -4.34 -21.82
N GLY A 204 0.96 -4.25 -21.63
CA GLY A 204 1.85 -5.43 -21.61
C GLY A 204 1.77 -6.22 -20.31
N ASN A 205 2.36 -7.39 -20.30
CA ASN A 205 2.44 -8.24 -19.11
C ASN A 205 3.20 -7.54 -17.98
N ALA A 206 2.62 -7.52 -16.80
CA ALA A 206 3.24 -6.95 -15.61
C ALA A 206 4.00 -8.02 -14.80
N PHE A 207 5.06 -7.59 -14.14
CA PHE A 207 5.77 -8.39 -13.15
C PHE A 207 5.12 -8.24 -11.78
N VAL A 208 5.08 -9.31 -10.99
CA VAL A 208 4.55 -9.36 -9.60
C VAL A 208 3.14 -8.77 -9.44
N CYS A 209 2.31 -8.89 -10.47
CA CYS A 209 0.95 -8.35 -10.49
C CYS A 209 -0.16 -9.42 -10.60
N LYS A 210 0.19 -10.71 -10.47
CA LYS A 210 -0.83 -11.77 -10.41
C LYS A 210 -1.65 -11.62 -9.14
N MET A 211 -2.98 -11.54 -9.30
CA MET A 211 -3.92 -11.26 -8.22
C MET A 211 -4.75 -12.47 -7.81
N TRP A 212 -4.81 -13.49 -8.70
CA TRP A 212 -5.64 -14.66 -8.52
C TRP A 212 -4.99 -15.90 -9.15
N THR A 213 -5.48 -17.06 -8.77
CA THR A 213 -5.16 -18.32 -9.46
C THR A 213 -6.37 -19.24 -9.46
N ALA A 214 -6.60 -19.95 -10.57
CA ALA A 214 -7.62 -20.99 -10.62
C ALA A 214 -7.12 -22.33 -10.07
N THR A 215 -5.81 -22.52 -9.99
CA THR A 215 -5.19 -23.74 -9.49
C THR A 215 -4.20 -23.39 -8.40
N PRO A 216 -4.53 -23.66 -7.13
CA PRO A 216 -3.63 -23.37 -6.01
C PRO A 216 -2.32 -24.16 -6.16
N CYS A 217 -1.20 -23.48 -6.11
CA CYS A 217 0.11 -24.10 -6.06
C CYS A 217 0.63 -24.01 -4.61
N VAL A 218 0.46 -25.07 -3.85
CA VAL A 218 0.94 -25.12 -2.44
C VAL A 218 2.47 -25.22 -2.31
N ASP A 219 3.16 -25.55 -3.39
CA ASP A 219 4.62 -25.72 -3.42
C ASP A 219 5.31 -24.65 -4.31
N CYS A 220 4.60 -23.59 -4.70
CA CYS A 220 5.17 -22.48 -5.45
C CYS A 220 6.19 -21.74 -4.58
N ASN A 221 7.44 -22.18 -4.70
CA ASN A 221 8.55 -21.45 -4.13
C ASN A 221 9.16 -20.58 -5.24
N PRO A 222 9.00 -19.26 -5.24
CA PRO A 222 9.68 -18.41 -6.21
C PRO A 222 11.20 -18.62 -6.04
N LYS A 223 11.81 -19.30 -7.02
CA LYS A 223 13.24 -19.60 -7.03
C LYS A 223 14.11 -18.38 -7.41
N GLY A 224 13.53 -17.18 -7.37
CA GLY A 224 14.25 -15.94 -7.64
C GLY A 224 14.43 -15.61 -9.12
N THR A 225 13.77 -16.31 -10.03
CA THR A 225 13.73 -15.91 -11.44
C THR A 225 12.51 -15.03 -11.74
N LEU A 226 12.58 -14.14 -12.72
CA LEU A 226 11.44 -13.31 -13.14
C LEU A 226 10.20 -14.14 -13.52
N ALA A 227 10.40 -15.36 -14.01
CA ALA A 227 9.31 -16.31 -14.32
C ALA A 227 8.59 -16.76 -13.05
N ASP A 228 9.31 -16.91 -11.94
CA ASP A 228 8.75 -17.38 -10.68
C ASP A 228 7.91 -16.30 -9.96
N TYR A 229 8.14 -15.02 -10.24
CA TYR A 229 7.31 -13.91 -9.75
C TYR A 229 5.93 -13.83 -10.45
N GLY A 230 5.70 -14.64 -11.47
CA GLY A 230 4.40 -14.78 -12.13
C GLY A 230 3.37 -15.55 -11.32
N GLU A 231 3.79 -16.27 -10.26
CA GLU A 231 2.89 -17.09 -9.45
C GLU A 231 2.41 -16.37 -8.19
N ILE A 232 1.29 -16.84 -7.65
CA ILE A 232 0.72 -16.33 -6.40
C ILE A 232 0.51 -17.48 -5.43
N HIS A 233 0.91 -17.27 -4.18
CA HIS A 233 0.65 -18.22 -3.13
C HIS A 233 -0.86 -18.26 -2.80
N PRO A 234 -1.46 -19.44 -2.51
CA PRO A 234 -2.89 -19.54 -2.19
C PRO A 234 -3.37 -18.55 -1.13
N HIS A 235 -2.56 -18.28 -0.11
CA HIS A 235 -2.89 -17.31 0.95
C HIS A 235 -2.90 -15.84 0.48
N GLU A 236 -2.39 -15.54 -0.71
CA GLU A 236 -2.39 -14.18 -1.28
C GLU A 236 -3.61 -13.90 -2.17
N THR A 237 -4.46 -14.90 -2.42
CA THR A 237 -5.62 -14.77 -3.33
C THR A 237 -6.68 -13.81 -2.80
N LEU A 238 -6.70 -13.53 -1.50
CA LEU A 238 -7.63 -12.57 -0.88
C LEU A 238 -7.35 -11.10 -1.24
N ARG A 239 -6.24 -10.80 -1.90
CA ARG A 239 -5.92 -9.45 -2.42
C ARG A 239 -6.92 -9.00 -3.50
N LEU A 240 -7.42 -9.92 -4.33
CA LEU A 240 -8.39 -9.58 -5.38
C LEU A 240 -9.77 -9.23 -4.80
N PRO A 241 -10.42 -10.09 -3.99
CA PRO A 241 -11.71 -9.73 -3.39
C PRO A 241 -11.62 -8.53 -2.44
N GLU A 242 -10.46 -8.23 -1.84
CA GLU A 242 -10.22 -7.00 -1.09
C GLU A 242 -10.50 -5.75 -1.93
N ILE A 243 -10.03 -5.73 -3.19
CA ILE A 243 -10.25 -4.60 -4.12
C ILE A 243 -11.74 -4.40 -4.35
N TYR A 244 -12.49 -5.46 -4.61
CA TYR A 244 -13.93 -5.39 -4.87
C TYR A 244 -14.72 -5.02 -3.61
N ALA A 245 -14.35 -5.56 -2.46
CA ALA A 245 -14.95 -5.22 -1.16
C ALA A 245 -14.78 -3.73 -0.83
N ALA A 246 -13.60 -3.17 -1.05
CA ALA A 246 -13.35 -1.75 -0.86
C ALA A 246 -14.18 -0.89 -1.82
N ALA A 247 -14.26 -1.26 -3.10
CA ALA A 247 -15.06 -0.56 -4.10
C ALA A 247 -16.56 -0.59 -3.74
N HIS A 248 -17.07 -1.75 -3.30
CA HIS A 248 -18.44 -1.87 -2.79
C HIS A 248 -18.66 -0.95 -1.58
N ALA A 249 -17.79 -1.02 -0.59
CA ALA A 249 -17.92 -0.25 0.66
C ALA A 249 -17.96 1.27 0.44
N VAL A 250 -17.28 1.79 -0.58
CA VAL A 250 -17.26 3.24 -0.84
C VAL A 250 -18.32 3.70 -1.85
N SER A 251 -18.84 2.81 -2.70
CA SER A 251 -19.79 3.16 -3.77
C SER A 251 -21.23 2.70 -3.48
N GLY A 252 -21.41 1.63 -2.72
CA GLY A 252 -22.70 0.95 -2.54
C GLY A 252 -23.15 0.14 -3.78
N ASP A 253 -22.32 0.05 -4.82
CA ASP A 253 -22.66 -0.66 -6.06
C ASP A 253 -22.64 -2.18 -5.83
N ARG A 254 -23.78 -2.82 -6.07
CA ARG A 254 -23.98 -4.27 -5.90
C ARG A 254 -23.08 -5.12 -6.81
N HIS A 255 -22.70 -4.60 -7.97
CA HIS A 255 -21.79 -5.29 -8.87
C HIS A 255 -20.46 -5.65 -8.17
N TRP A 256 -19.90 -4.71 -7.40
CA TRP A 256 -18.66 -4.97 -6.66
C TRP A 256 -18.85 -5.97 -5.52
N ARG A 257 -20.03 -6.03 -4.91
CA ARG A 257 -20.34 -7.09 -3.94
C ARG A 257 -20.41 -8.47 -4.59
N GLU A 258 -21.00 -8.57 -5.78
CA GLU A 258 -21.05 -9.81 -6.54
C GLU A 258 -19.65 -10.27 -6.96
N MET A 259 -18.79 -9.33 -7.38
CA MET A 259 -17.39 -9.61 -7.70
C MET A 259 -16.57 -10.02 -6.48
N GLU A 260 -16.78 -9.37 -5.33
CA GLU A 260 -16.16 -9.79 -4.06
C GLU A 260 -16.51 -11.23 -3.72
N LEU A 261 -17.80 -11.57 -3.67
CA LEU A 261 -18.29 -12.91 -3.32
C LEU A 261 -17.78 -13.99 -4.29
N LYS A 262 -17.70 -13.67 -5.57
CA LYS A 262 -17.14 -14.59 -6.58
C LYS A 262 -15.73 -15.07 -6.24
N TYR A 263 -14.91 -14.25 -5.60
CA TYR A 263 -13.52 -14.55 -5.33
C TYR A 263 -13.20 -14.78 -3.84
N ALA A 264 -14.00 -14.22 -2.92
CA ALA A 264 -13.71 -14.31 -1.49
C ALA A 264 -13.86 -15.73 -0.95
N ASP A 265 -14.99 -16.40 -1.18
CA ASP A 265 -15.21 -17.76 -0.68
C ASP A 265 -14.16 -18.76 -1.22
N PRO A 266 -13.89 -18.83 -2.54
CA PRO A 266 -12.82 -19.69 -3.05
C PRO A 266 -11.43 -19.29 -2.54
N GLY A 267 -11.16 -17.99 -2.36
CA GLY A 267 -9.90 -17.48 -1.81
C GLY A 267 -9.69 -17.88 -0.34
N ILE A 268 -10.74 -17.83 0.45
CA ILE A 268 -10.72 -18.30 1.86
C ILE A 268 -10.46 -19.80 1.90
N GLU A 269 -11.15 -20.58 1.07
CA GLU A 269 -10.94 -22.02 0.99
C GLU A 269 -9.48 -22.36 0.62
N MET A 270 -8.92 -21.71 -0.40
CA MET A 270 -7.51 -21.87 -0.77
C MET A 270 -6.57 -21.47 0.37
N SER A 271 -6.91 -20.45 1.14
CA SER A 271 -6.09 -19.92 2.23
C SER A 271 -6.12 -20.79 3.51
N ASN A 272 -7.09 -21.69 3.65
CA ASN A 272 -7.18 -22.62 4.77
C ASN A 272 -6.15 -23.76 4.73
N GLY A 273 -5.42 -23.90 3.63
CA GLY A 273 -4.35 -24.89 3.52
C GLY A 273 -3.15 -24.57 4.42
N PRO A 274 -2.31 -25.58 4.72
CA PRO A 274 -1.11 -25.35 5.52
C PRO A 274 -0.11 -24.46 4.76
N ILE A 275 0.49 -23.50 5.46
CA ILE A 275 1.65 -22.77 4.94
C ILE A 275 2.84 -23.72 4.98
N ARG A 276 3.19 -24.28 3.83
CA ARG A 276 4.31 -25.25 3.68
C ARG A 276 5.65 -24.59 3.36
N GLN A 277 5.63 -23.30 3.07
CA GLN A 277 6.81 -22.54 2.65
C GLN A 277 7.13 -21.43 3.65
N ARG A 278 8.39 -21.04 3.68
CA ARG A 278 8.80 -19.84 4.41
C ARG A 278 8.23 -18.60 3.72
N MET A 279 7.24 -17.99 4.34
CA MET A 279 6.70 -16.71 3.88
C MET A 279 7.58 -15.55 4.37
N LEU A 280 7.74 -14.56 3.53
CA LEU A 280 8.38 -13.30 3.92
C LEU A 280 7.41 -12.50 4.81
N GLY A 281 7.95 -11.82 5.82
CA GLY A 281 7.13 -11.10 6.82
C GLY A 281 6.19 -10.06 6.18
N TYR A 282 6.64 -9.37 5.14
CA TYR A 282 5.80 -8.39 4.43
C TYR A 282 4.60 -9.05 3.72
N ALA A 283 4.79 -10.25 3.14
CA ALA A 283 3.70 -10.95 2.48
C ALA A 283 2.62 -11.40 3.50
N LEU A 284 3.04 -11.91 4.66
CA LEU A 284 2.12 -12.26 5.76
C LEU A 284 1.34 -11.03 6.25
N TYR A 285 2.01 -9.90 6.41
CA TYR A 285 1.37 -8.64 6.81
C TYR A 285 0.29 -8.22 5.80
N GLN A 286 0.58 -8.28 4.52
CA GLN A 286 -0.36 -7.92 3.47
C GLN A 286 -1.55 -8.87 3.37
N MET A 287 -1.35 -10.17 3.60
CA MET A 287 -2.45 -11.13 3.71
C MET A 287 -3.38 -10.81 4.88
N GLN A 288 -2.81 -10.43 6.03
CA GLN A 288 -3.59 -10.02 7.19
C GLN A 288 -4.39 -8.75 6.93
N ILE A 289 -3.86 -7.82 6.15
CA ILE A 289 -4.55 -6.60 5.71
C ILE A 289 -5.78 -6.95 4.88
N SER A 290 -5.64 -7.82 3.87
CA SER A 290 -6.75 -8.26 3.02
C SER A 290 -7.85 -8.95 3.85
N VAL A 291 -7.47 -9.86 4.73
CA VAL A 291 -8.43 -10.52 5.66
C VAL A 291 -9.13 -9.50 6.55
N ASN A 292 -8.39 -8.53 7.10
CA ASN A 292 -8.95 -7.51 7.98
C ASN A 292 -9.98 -6.63 7.26
N LEU A 293 -9.72 -6.23 6.01
CA LEU A 293 -10.68 -5.45 5.21
C LEU A 293 -11.95 -6.27 4.96
N LEU A 294 -11.82 -7.48 4.44
CA LEU A 294 -12.95 -8.36 4.15
C LEU A 294 -13.82 -8.60 5.39
N TYR A 295 -13.18 -8.90 6.53
CA TYR A 295 -13.90 -9.06 7.80
C TYR A 295 -14.68 -7.80 8.21
N LYS A 296 -14.06 -6.62 8.08
CA LYS A 296 -14.67 -5.34 8.47
C LYS A 296 -15.77 -4.86 7.54
N VAL A 297 -15.77 -5.25 6.28
CA VAL A 297 -16.86 -4.94 5.34
C VAL A 297 -18.02 -5.94 5.41
N GLY A 298 -17.92 -6.96 6.26
CA GLY A 298 -19.01 -7.89 6.55
C GLY A 298 -19.00 -9.15 5.70
N HIS A 299 -17.84 -9.55 5.21
CA HIS A 299 -17.64 -10.90 4.70
C HIS A 299 -17.41 -11.83 5.92
N GLN A 300 -18.47 -12.52 6.36
CA GLN A 300 -18.45 -13.44 7.51
C GLN A 300 -18.79 -14.85 7.08
#